data_f6ebdeb25126785e1a53a23fa945c7a8
#
_entry.id   f6ebdeb25126785e1a53a23fa945c7a8
#
_cell.length_a   1.000
_cell.length_b   1.000
_cell.length_c   1.000
_cell.angle_alpha   90.00
_cell.angle_beta   90.00
_cell.angle_gamma   90.00
#
_symmetry.space_group_name_H-M   'P 1'
#
loop_
_entity.id
_entity.type
_entity.pdbx_description
1 polymer ?
#
loop_
_entity_poly.entity_id
_entity_poly.type
_entity_poly.pdbx_seq_one_letter_code
_entity_poly.pdbx_strand_id
1 'polypeptide(L)'
;MLYVRGHSRDYDIWRQLGNEGWSYEEVLPYFKRAEKNENGSSEFHGSDGELSVQNPVFTNNPLHRCFLNAGKEAGYKYIEDINQYDNEGFGPCPQTISKGYRASTSFSFLNPIKERKNLTIATN
;
A
#
# COMPACT_ATOMS: atom_id res chain seq x y z
N MET A 1 -6.42 3.58 7.33
CA MET A 1 -6.96 2.86 6.16
C MET A 1 -6.25 3.25 4.86
N LEU A 2 -5.40 4.24 4.86
CA LEU A 2 -4.58 4.54 3.69
C LEU A 2 -3.52 3.44 3.50
N TYR A 3 -3.25 3.08 2.25
CA TYR A 3 -2.24 2.13 1.87
C TYR A 3 -1.12 2.85 1.13
N VAL A 4 -0.02 3.10 1.82
CA VAL A 4 1.16 3.81 1.30
C VAL A 4 2.39 3.01 1.68
N ARG A 5 3.21 2.67 0.69
CA ARG A 5 4.52 2.06 0.89
C ARG A 5 5.58 3.14 1.08
N GLY A 6 6.72 2.77 1.65
CA GLY A 6 7.89 3.64 1.66
C GLY A 6 8.41 3.95 0.26
N HIS A 7 9.15 5.03 0.12
CA HIS A 7 9.86 5.35 -1.11
C HIS A 7 10.95 4.29 -1.38
N SER A 8 11.23 3.98 -2.64
CA SER A 8 12.29 3.02 -3.01
C SER A 8 13.62 3.30 -2.30
N ARG A 9 14.01 4.57 -2.19
CA ARG A 9 15.23 5.01 -1.50
C ARG A 9 15.28 4.64 -0.02
N ASP A 10 14.14 4.53 0.67
CA ASP A 10 14.10 4.16 2.10
C ASP A 10 14.65 2.73 2.27
N TYR A 11 14.20 1.81 1.42
CA TYR A 11 14.65 0.42 1.42
C TYR A 11 16.09 0.29 0.94
N ASP A 12 16.47 1.02 -0.10
CA ASP A 12 17.84 1.00 -0.62
C ASP A 12 18.86 1.56 0.40
N ILE A 13 18.45 2.56 1.21
CA ILE A 13 19.24 3.03 2.35
C ILE A 13 19.40 1.92 3.38
N TRP A 14 18.33 1.18 3.71
CA TRP A 14 18.44 0.05 4.63
C TRP A 14 19.42 -1.00 4.11
N ARG A 15 19.35 -1.30 2.82
CA ARG A 15 20.32 -2.22 2.19
C ARG A 15 21.77 -1.72 2.32
N GLN A 16 22.00 -0.42 2.07
CA GLN A 16 23.32 0.22 2.18
C GLN A 16 23.86 0.20 3.61
N LEU A 17 22.98 0.27 4.61
CA LEU A 17 23.34 0.15 6.03
C LEU A 17 23.69 -1.28 6.46
N GLY A 18 23.78 -2.23 5.54
CA GLY A 18 24.19 -3.61 5.78
C GLY A 18 23.04 -4.60 5.94
N ASN A 19 21.79 -4.18 5.71
CA ASN A 19 20.63 -5.10 5.77
C ASN A 19 20.44 -5.78 4.41
N GLU A 20 21.13 -6.89 4.19
CA GLU A 20 20.97 -7.68 2.97
C GLU A 20 19.53 -8.21 2.84
N GLY A 21 18.99 -8.20 1.62
CA GLY A 21 17.59 -8.58 1.36
C GLY A 21 16.57 -7.46 1.57
N TRP A 22 16.99 -6.21 1.82
CA TRP A 22 16.12 -5.09 2.12
C TRP A 22 16.14 -3.97 1.07
N SER A 23 16.74 -4.16 -0.10
CA SER A 23 16.56 -3.20 -1.19
C SER A 23 15.11 -3.17 -1.68
N TYR A 24 14.73 -2.11 -2.37
CA TYR A 24 13.37 -2.01 -2.92
C TYR A 24 13.00 -3.20 -3.80
N GLU A 25 13.90 -3.62 -4.69
CA GLU A 25 13.69 -4.77 -5.56
C GLU A 25 13.51 -6.07 -4.79
N GLU A 26 14.23 -6.23 -3.68
CA GLU A 26 14.16 -7.43 -2.84
C GLU A 26 12.89 -7.48 -1.98
N VAL A 27 12.35 -6.32 -1.54
CA VAL A 27 11.12 -6.27 -0.73
C VAL A 27 9.84 -6.19 -1.57
N LEU A 28 9.89 -5.69 -2.80
CA LEU A 28 8.74 -5.55 -3.68
C LEU A 28 7.94 -6.85 -3.88
N PRO A 29 8.54 -8.03 -4.07
CA PRO A 29 7.82 -9.29 -4.18
C PRO A 29 6.96 -9.62 -2.95
N TYR A 30 7.39 -9.20 -1.76
CA TYR A 30 6.64 -9.41 -0.52
C TYR A 30 5.44 -8.47 -0.40
N PHE A 31 5.58 -7.21 -0.83
CA PHE A 31 4.44 -6.30 -0.95
C PHE A 31 3.40 -6.85 -1.92
N LYS A 32 3.83 -7.29 -3.10
CA LYS A 32 2.95 -7.89 -4.12
C LYS A 32 2.25 -9.14 -3.61
N ARG A 33 2.98 -10.01 -2.90
CA ARG A 33 2.41 -11.24 -2.32
C ARG A 33 1.33 -10.94 -1.27
N ALA A 34 1.48 -9.88 -0.49
CA ALA A 34 0.52 -9.53 0.55
C ALA A 34 -0.72 -8.80 0.01
N GLU A 35 -0.59 -8.12 -1.13
CA GLU A 35 -1.59 -7.22 -1.68
C GLU A 35 -2.61 -7.93 -2.57
N LYS A 36 -3.88 -7.56 -2.41
CA LYS A 36 -4.96 -7.85 -3.35
C LYS A 36 -5.50 -6.53 -3.89
N ASN A 37 -4.86 -6.03 -4.94
CA ASN A 37 -5.25 -4.78 -5.59
C ASN A 37 -6.49 -5.00 -6.46
N GLU A 38 -7.48 -4.10 -6.37
CA GLU A 38 -8.72 -4.21 -7.15
C GLU A 38 -8.50 -4.02 -8.66
N ASN A 39 -7.42 -3.33 -9.05
CA ASN A 39 -7.05 -3.13 -10.46
C ASN A 39 -6.28 -4.33 -11.05
N GLY A 40 -6.04 -5.38 -10.25
CA GLY A 40 -5.26 -6.53 -10.67
C GLY A 40 -3.77 -6.40 -10.43
N SER A 41 -2.99 -7.33 -11.01
CA SER A 41 -1.54 -7.35 -10.89
C SER A 41 -0.87 -6.39 -11.88
N SER A 42 0.26 -5.82 -11.47
CA SER A 42 1.11 -4.96 -12.30
C SER A 42 2.59 -5.16 -11.95
N GLU A 43 3.44 -4.31 -12.49
CA GLU A 43 4.85 -4.23 -12.08
C GLU A 43 4.98 -4.02 -10.56
N PHE A 44 4.15 -3.15 -9.97
CA PHE A 44 4.22 -2.76 -8.57
C PHE A 44 3.19 -3.45 -7.66
N HIS A 45 2.12 -4.01 -8.21
CA HIS A 45 0.98 -4.53 -7.45
C HIS A 45 0.76 -6.02 -7.60
N GLY A 46 0.22 -6.64 -6.54
CA GLY A 46 -0.28 -8.00 -6.53
C GLY A 46 -1.81 -8.04 -6.54
N SER A 47 -2.39 -9.18 -6.98
CA SER A 47 -3.84 -9.38 -7.10
C SER A 47 -4.39 -10.48 -6.18
N ASP A 48 -3.52 -11.33 -5.63
CA ASP A 48 -3.93 -12.59 -4.99
C ASP A 48 -3.63 -12.65 -3.48
N GLY A 49 -3.12 -11.54 -2.91
CA GLY A 49 -2.81 -11.47 -1.48
C GLY A 49 -4.06 -11.33 -0.60
N GLU A 50 -3.84 -11.37 0.71
CA GLU A 50 -4.92 -11.30 1.70
C GLU A 50 -5.37 -9.87 1.99
N LEU A 51 -4.50 -8.88 1.77
CA LEU A 51 -4.78 -7.48 2.06
C LEU A 51 -5.47 -6.81 0.89
N SER A 52 -6.79 -6.63 0.99
CA SER A 52 -7.54 -5.90 -0.04
C SER A 52 -7.14 -4.43 -0.06
N VAL A 53 -6.78 -3.96 -1.26
CA VAL A 53 -6.44 -2.56 -1.55
C VAL A 53 -7.34 -2.06 -2.65
N GLN A 54 -8.06 -0.98 -2.38
CA GLN A 54 -8.99 -0.36 -3.31
C GLN A 54 -8.56 1.07 -3.66
N ASN A 55 -9.01 1.54 -4.81
CA ASN A 55 -8.93 2.94 -5.16
C ASN A 55 -9.66 3.81 -4.13
N PRO A 56 -9.23 5.06 -3.92
CA PRO A 56 -9.87 5.90 -2.91
C PRO A 56 -11.33 6.16 -3.24
N VAL A 57 -12.23 5.80 -2.32
CA VAL A 57 -13.69 5.99 -2.46
C VAL A 57 -14.09 7.46 -2.57
N PHE A 58 -13.22 8.37 -2.17
CA PHE A 58 -13.45 9.82 -2.21
C PHE A 58 -12.88 10.51 -3.47
N THR A 59 -12.41 9.76 -4.48
CA THR A 59 -11.83 10.33 -5.72
C THR A 59 -12.81 11.28 -6.43
N ASN A 60 -14.10 11.01 -6.31
CA ASN A 60 -15.16 11.85 -6.88
C ASN A 60 -15.56 13.04 -6.00
N ASN A 61 -14.98 13.20 -4.80
CA ASN A 61 -15.29 14.35 -3.94
C ASN A 61 -14.70 15.62 -4.58
N PRO A 62 -15.52 16.69 -4.77
CA PRO A 62 -15.05 17.94 -5.36
C PRO A 62 -13.86 18.57 -4.63
N LEU A 63 -13.85 18.53 -3.30
CA LEU A 63 -12.75 19.08 -2.49
C LEU A 63 -11.44 18.31 -2.69
N HIS A 64 -11.51 16.99 -2.82
CA HIS A 64 -10.33 16.18 -3.13
C HIS A 64 -9.75 16.54 -4.49
N ARG A 65 -10.61 16.69 -5.51
CA ARG A 65 -10.16 17.13 -6.84
C ARG A 65 -9.57 18.54 -6.81
N CYS A 66 -10.18 19.46 -6.08
CA CYS A 66 -9.62 20.80 -5.90
C CYS A 66 -8.23 20.75 -5.26
N PHE A 67 -8.03 19.91 -4.24
CA PHE A 67 -6.72 19.76 -3.59
C PHE A 67 -5.67 19.23 -4.57
N LEU A 68 -5.99 18.19 -5.34
CA LEU A 68 -5.07 17.64 -6.34
C LEU A 68 -4.75 18.65 -7.46
N ASN A 69 -5.74 19.42 -7.90
CA ASN A 69 -5.55 20.47 -8.89
C ASN A 69 -4.68 21.61 -8.36
N ALA A 70 -4.91 22.04 -7.12
CA ALA A 70 -4.07 23.05 -6.46
C ALA A 70 -2.60 22.61 -6.39
N GLY A 71 -2.34 21.34 -6.12
CA GLY A 71 -0.98 20.77 -6.17
C GLY A 71 -0.34 20.90 -7.56
N LYS A 72 -1.10 20.58 -8.62
CA LYS A 72 -0.65 20.76 -10.01
C LYS A 72 -0.38 22.23 -10.35
N GLU A 73 -1.28 23.13 -9.97
CA GLU A 73 -1.14 24.58 -10.20
C GLU A 73 0.06 25.15 -9.45
N ALA A 74 0.38 24.62 -8.27
CA ALA A 74 1.58 24.96 -7.51
C ALA A 74 2.89 24.35 -8.08
N GLY A 75 2.82 23.62 -9.19
CA GLY A 75 3.98 23.03 -9.87
C GLY A 75 4.44 21.68 -9.33
N TYR A 76 3.67 21.03 -8.45
CA TYR A 76 3.99 19.70 -7.98
C TYR A 76 3.62 18.62 -9.02
N LYS A 77 4.43 17.57 -9.06
CA LYS A 77 4.18 16.41 -9.93
C LYS A 77 2.88 15.71 -9.53
N TYR A 78 2.02 15.44 -10.51
CA TYR A 78 0.89 14.53 -10.32
C TYR A 78 1.34 13.11 -10.62
N ILE A 79 1.00 12.18 -9.73
CA ILE A 79 1.27 10.74 -9.87
C ILE A 79 -0.05 9.98 -9.79
N GLU A 80 -0.25 9.04 -10.69
CA GLU A 80 -1.48 8.22 -10.74
C GLU A 80 -1.47 7.13 -9.68
N ASP A 81 -0.28 6.66 -9.33
CA ASP A 81 -0.06 5.61 -8.34
C ASP A 81 1.07 5.99 -7.39
N ILE A 82 0.72 6.19 -6.11
CA ILE A 82 1.66 6.56 -5.06
C ILE A 82 2.46 5.36 -4.51
N ASN A 83 2.23 4.14 -4.98
CA ASN A 83 2.92 2.93 -4.53
C ASN A 83 3.87 2.34 -5.59
N GLN A 84 4.25 3.15 -6.58
CA GLN A 84 5.28 2.79 -7.56
C GLN A 84 6.69 3.12 -7.05
N TYR A 85 7.69 2.99 -7.91
CA TYR A 85 9.10 3.19 -7.57
C TYR A 85 9.41 4.60 -7.04
N ASP A 86 8.88 5.64 -7.71
CA ASP A 86 8.97 7.05 -7.31
C ASP A 86 7.57 7.53 -6.90
N ASN A 87 7.38 7.73 -5.59
CA ASN A 87 6.11 8.15 -5.00
C ASN A 87 6.11 9.62 -4.57
N GLU A 88 7.05 10.43 -5.05
CA GLU A 88 7.14 11.85 -4.72
C GLU A 88 6.19 12.66 -5.62
N GLY A 89 5.09 13.19 -5.04
CA GLY A 89 4.10 13.97 -5.77
C GLY A 89 2.71 13.99 -5.14
N PHE A 90 1.74 14.51 -5.90
CA PHE A 90 0.32 14.55 -5.56
C PHE A 90 -0.44 13.48 -6.34
N GLY A 91 -1.19 12.64 -5.66
CA GLY A 91 -1.96 11.58 -6.30
C GLY A 91 -3.06 10.99 -5.43
N PRO A 92 -3.89 10.11 -6.00
CA PRO A 92 -4.90 9.39 -5.23
C PRO A 92 -4.21 8.44 -4.25
N CYS A 93 -4.77 8.33 -3.04
CA CYS A 93 -4.22 7.48 -2.00
C CYS A 93 -5.10 6.23 -1.84
N PRO A 94 -4.64 5.03 -2.24
CA PRO A 94 -5.38 3.78 -2.09
C PRO A 94 -5.72 3.48 -0.63
N GLN A 95 -6.75 2.66 -0.44
CA GLN A 95 -7.29 2.35 0.87
C GLN A 95 -7.39 0.84 1.11
N THR A 96 -7.09 0.41 2.34
CA THR A 96 -7.33 -0.97 2.76
C THR A 96 -8.80 -1.15 3.12
N ILE A 97 -9.59 -1.51 2.12
CA ILE A 97 -11.04 -1.76 2.22
C ILE A 97 -11.35 -3.09 1.54
N SER A 98 -12.27 -3.85 2.13
CA SER A 98 -12.84 -5.07 1.56
C SER A 98 -14.33 -5.08 1.78
N LYS A 99 -15.11 -5.17 0.70
CA LYS A 99 -16.59 -5.23 0.73
C LYS A 99 -17.22 -4.14 1.61
N GLY A 100 -16.70 -2.92 1.55
CA GLY A 100 -17.18 -1.77 2.32
C GLY A 100 -16.69 -1.70 3.77
N TYR A 101 -15.87 -2.63 4.23
CA TYR A 101 -15.31 -2.66 5.58
C TYR A 101 -13.81 -2.41 5.57
N ARG A 102 -13.28 -1.95 6.70
CA ARG A 102 -11.83 -1.83 6.90
C ARG A 102 -11.15 -3.20 6.79
N ALA A 103 -10.27 -3.39 5.82
CA ALA A 103 -9.38 -4.53 5.74
C ALA A 103 -8.15 -4.27 6.62
N SER A 104 -8.29 -4.48 7.94
CA SER A 104 -7.16 -4.38 8.86
C SER A 104 -6.24 -5.61 8.72
N THR A 105 -5.01 -5.51 9.20
CA THR A 105 -4.09 -6.65 9.26
C THR A 105 -4.66 -7.80 10.09
N SER A 106 -5.36 -7.49 11.18
CA SER A 106 -6.08 -8.49 11.97
C SER A 106 -7.14 -9.21 11.12
N PHE A 107 -7.95 -8.47 10.37
CA PHE A 107 -8.97 -9.06 9.50
C PHE A 107 -8.36 -9.87 8.35
N SER A 108 -7.33 -9.34 7.71
CA SER A 108 -6.76 -9.93 6.50
C SER A 108 -5.81 -11.10 6.80
N PHE A 109 -5.00 -11.01 7.85
CA PHE A 109 -3.95 -11.99 8.11
C PHE A 109 -4.18 -12.81 9.40
N LEU A 110 -4.62 -12.18 10.50
CA LEU A 110 -4.70 -12.88 11.78
C LEU A 110 -5.96 -13.73 11.92
N ASN A 111 -7.13 -13.18 11.61
CA ASN A 111 -8.40 -13.90 11.78
C ASN A 111 -8.47 -15.22 11.02
N PRO A 112 -7.97 -15.34 9.77
CA PRO A 112 -8.00 -16.60 9.04
C PRO A 112 -7.15 -17.73 9.66
N ILE A 113 -6.18 -17.36 10.50
CA ILE A 113 -5.21 -18.32 11.05
C ILE A 113 -5.24 -18.42 12.58
N LYS A 114 -6.11 -17.70 13.26
CA LYS A 114 -6.14 -17.60 14.74
C LYS A 114 -6.34 -18.94 15.45
N GLU A 115 -6.95 -19.92 14.79
CA GLU A 115 -7.19 -21.25 15.33
C GLU A 115 -6.00 -22.23 15.10
N ARG A 116 -4.89 -21.76 14.52
CA ARG A 116 -3.70 -22.61 14.34
C ARG A 116 -3.10 -22.98 15.70
N LYS A 117 -2.84 -24.28 15.93
CA LYS A 117 -2.27 -24.79 17.19
C LYS A 117 -0.86 -24.26 17.51
N ASN A 118 -0.12 -23.84 16.49
CA ASN A 118 1.23 -23.29 16.61
C ASN A 118 1.26 -21.76 16.68
N LEU A 119 0.09 -21.10 16.84
CA LEU A 119 -0.03 -19.67 17.00
C LEU A 119 -0.46 -19.35 18.43
N THR A 120 0.31 -18.52 19.11
CA THR A 120 -0.06 -17.96 20.41
C THR A 120 -0.20 -16.44 20.27
N ILE A 121 -1.35 -15.91 20.66
CA ILE A 121 -1.62 -14.46 20.68
C ILE A 121 -1.58 -14.02 22.13
N ALA A 122 -0.53 -13.27 22.49
CA ALA A 122 -0.41 -12.69 23.83
C ALA A 122 -0.95 -11.25 23.79
N THR A 123 -2.01 -11.00 24.55
CA THR A 123 -2.54 -9.66 24.82
C THR A 123 -2.42 -9.40 26.30
N ASN A 124 -1.97 -8.23 26.67
CA ASN A 124 -1.94 -7.80 28.09
C ASN A 124 -3.28 -7.18 28.50
#